data_b265fc2f3ed1e852a7991e4f4d2d475d
#
_entry.id   b265fc2f3ed1e852a7991e4f4d2d475d
#
_cell.length_a   1.000
_cell.length_b   1.000
_cell.length_c   1.000
_cell.angle_alpha   90.00
_cell.angle_beta   90.00
_cell.angle_gamma   90.00
#
_symmetry.space_group_name_H-M   'P 1'
#
loop_
_entity.id
_entity.type
_entity.pdbx_description
1 polymer ?
#
loop_
_entity_poly.entity_id
_entity_poly.type
_entity_poly.pdbx_seq_one_letter_code
_entity_poly.pdbx_strand_id
1 'polypeptide(L)'
;MLSGAICTALYLALAPGLAQAAITFVAAESGQNAAGTTSLAIAKPTGVLEGDVMIATVAAKETGTVTAPSGWTAILNLTQGTALRQVTYFKVATATEPSSYSWSLGTSRAASGGIADYSGVNSTVPIDASASATGTSGSAAIPSATTSAPNDLVLAVASFATATTVTPDASTTERFDVASGSNTTDVADFAQVSAGATGAKTATPVVSTGVWIAQTVALRDATQATLSVSTTAAPSFSANLNSGDQAKTFTVPLTLADTRTGASAGLGWNTTITSTQFTAGAKTLSATASTITAVSSACANGGLCTNPTNAITYPLAVPAGVGPPTAVKFYSAAVATGKGVFTLTPTVSVTVPQNAFTGIYTSTLTISIVSGP
;
A
#
# COMPACT_ATOMS: atom_id res chain seq x y z
N MET A 1 -45.58 -28.91 -12.75
CA MET A 1 -44.34 -29.56 -12.37
C MET A 1 -43.39 -28.46 -11.93
N LEU A 2 -43.15 -28.36 -10.61
CA LEU A 2 -42.28 -27.34 -10.01
C LEU A 2 -40.82 -27.73 -10.23
N SER A 3 -40.05 -26.85 -10.86
CA SER A 3 -38.58 -26.96 -10.90
C SER A 3 -38.04 -26.18 -9.70
N GLY A 4 -37.52 -26.88 -8.71
CA GLY A 4 -36.88 -26.26 -7.54
C GLY A 4 -35.41 -25.95 -7.84
N ALA A 5 -35.05 -24.68 -7.84
CA ALA A 5 -33.66 -24.24 -7.82
C ALA A 5 -33.10 -24.42 -6.41
N ILE A 6 -32.11 -25.29 -6.24
CA ILE A 6 -31.36 -25.40 -4.98
C ILE A 6 -30.30 -24.30 -4.97
N CYS A 7 -30.54 -23.25 -4.19
CA CYS A 7 -29.55 -22.22 -3.88
C CYS A 7 -28.72 -22.71 -2.69
N THR A 8 -27.51 -23.22 -2.93
CA THR A 8 -26.57 -23.59 -1.87
C THR A 8 -25.87 -22.32 -1.38
N ALA A 9 -26.36 -21.71 -0.31
CA ALA A 9 -25.67 -20.65 0.38
C ALA A 9 -24.51 -21.27 1.17
N LEU A 10 -23.28 -20.96 0.80
CA LEU A 10 -22.07 -21.27 1.56
C LEU A 10 -22.00 -20.32 2.75
N TYR A 11 -22.37 -20.79 3.95
CA TYR A 11 -22.14 -20.07 5.19
C TYR A 11 -20.66 -20.14 5.54
N LEU A 12 -19.93 -19.04 5.30
CA LEU A 12 -18.61 -18.83 5.88
C LEU A 12 -18.80 -18.45 7.36
N ALA A 13 -18.57 -19.37 8.29
CA ALA A 13 -18.52 -19.07 9.70
C ALA A 13 -17.24 -18.23 9.95
N LEU A 14 -17.38 -16.91 10.06
CA LEU A 14 -16.35 -16.06 10.62
C LEU A 14 -16.26 -16.39 12.13
N ALA A 15 -15.13 -16.98 12.56
CA ALA A 15 -14.76 -16.91 13.96
C ALA A 15 -14.69 -15.41 14.35
N PRO A 16 -15.19 -14.99 15.53
CA PRO A 16 -15.05 -13.62 15.97
C PRO A 16 -13.55 -13.33 16.10
N GLY A 17 -13.00 -12.59 15.14
CA GLY A 17 -11.68 -11.99 15.27
C GLY A 17 -11.73 -11.05 16.47
N LEU A 18 -10.71 -11.09 17.31
CA LEU A 18 -10.52 -10.06 18.33
C LEU A 18 -10.69 -8.70 17.63
N ALA A 19 -11.63 -7.89 18.11
CA ALA A 19 -11.81 -6.54 17.60
C ALA A 19 -10.50 -5.79 17.86
N GLN A 20 -9.71 -5.60 16.81
CA GLN A 20 -8.51 -4.78 16.87
C GLN A 20 -8.98 -3.33 16.92
N ALA A 21 -8.41 -2.53 17.82
CA ALA A 21 -8.80 -1.15 18.00
C ALA A 21 -8.56 -0.36 16.70
N ALA A 22 -9.48 0.54 16.36
CA ALA A 22 -9.28 1.53 15.31
C ALA A 22 -7.98 2.30 15.54
N ILE A 23 -7.42 2.90 14.47
CA ILE A 23 -6.23 3.74 14.60
C ILE A 23 -6.45 4.82 15.64
N THR A 24 -5.56 4.90 16.61
CA THR A 24 -5.65 5.85 17.73
C THR A 24 -4.35 6.66 17.80
N PHE A 25 -4.48 7.98 17.85
CA PHE A 25 -3.36 8.84 18.20
C PHE A 25 -2.91 8.56 19.64
N VAL A 26 -1.61 8.36 19.85
CA VAL A 26 -1.01 8.08 21.16
C VAL A 26 -0.44 9.37 21.75
N ALA A 27 0.54 9.97 21.09
CA ALA A 27 1.19 11.20 21.52
C ALA A 27 1.96 11.84 20.34
N ALA A 28 2.36 13.08 20.53
CA ALA A 28 3.27 13.76 19.59
C ALA A 28 4.35 14.55 20.36
N GLU A 29 5.51 14.66 19.74
CA GLU A 29 6.60 15.52 20.17
C GLU A 29 7.08 16.36 18.98
N SER A 30 7.49 17.58 19.24
CA SER A 30 7.98 18.48 18.19
C SER A 30 9.33 19.08 18.57
N GLY A 31 10.06 19.55 17.57
CA GLY A 31 11.36 20.16 17.73
C GLY A 31 11.63 21.21 16.67
N GLN A 32 12.49 22.15 17.01
CA GLN A 32 12.95 23.19 16.09
C GLN A 32 14.41 23.57 16.34
N ASN A 33 15.06 24.08 15.32
CA ASN A 33 16.28 24.85 15.49
C ASN A 33 16.08 26.25 14.90
N ALA A 34 16.54 27.27 15.60
CA ALA A 34 16.32 28.68 15.19
C ALA A 34 17.18 29.08 13.98
N ALA A 35 18.40 28.65 13.91
CA ALA A 35 19.37 28.75 12.81
C ALA A 35 20.74 28.23 13.28
N GLY A 36 21.57 27.83 12.33
CA GLY A 36 22.98 27.58 12.65
C GLY A 36 23.31 26.13 13.07
N THR A 37 22.40 25.17 12.93
CA THR A 37 22.69 23.74 13.14
C THR A 37 22.53 22.92 11.87
N THR A 38 23.27 21.83 11.78
CA THR A 38 23.20 20.87 10.67
C THR A 38 22.30 19.68 10.97
N SER A 39 21.57 19.73 12.09
CA SER A 39 20.65 18.67 12.50
C SER A 39 19.44 19.23 13.23
N LEU A 40 18.33 18.47 13.19
CA LEU A 40 17.13 18.70 13.99
C LEU A 40 16.91 17.45 14.84
N ALA A 41 16.96 17.59 16.16
CA ALA A 41 16.61 16.54 17.10
C ALA A 41 15.15 16.70 17.55
N ILE A 42 14.40 15.58 17.53
CA ILE A 42 13.01 15.51 18.02
C ILE A 42 12.95 14.37 19.03
N ALA A 43 12.36 14.60 20.19
CA ALA A 43 12.16 13.57 21.20
C ALA A 43 11.21 12.48 20.66
N LYS A 44 11.37 11.26 21.15
CA LYS A 44 10.40 10.19 20.89
C LYS A 44 9.10 10.51 21.64
N PRO A 45 7.91 10.42 21.01
CA PRO A 45 6.64 10.54 21.72
C PRO A 45 6.54 9.61 22.93
N THR A 46 5.85 10.05 23.95
CA THR A 46 5.60 9.21 25.14
C THR A 46 4.57 8.13 24.80
N GLY A 47 4.70 6.95 25.39
CA GLY A 47 3.72 5.87 25.19
C GLY A 47 3.94 5.00 23.94
N VAL A 48 4.95 5.28 23.11
CA VAL A 48 5.30 4.45 21.94
C VAL A 48 5.53 3.00 22.37
N LEU A 49 4.79 2.08 21.77
CA LEU A 49 4.90 0.63 21.97
C LEU A 49 5.39 -0.06 20.69
N GLU A 50 5.90 -1.28 20.85
CA GLU A 50 6.27 -2.11 19.70
C GLU A 50 5.06 -2.34 18.77
N GLY A 51 5.25 -2.09 17.47
CA GLY A 51 4.21 -2.23 16.46
C GLY A 51 3.42 -0.96 16.18
N ASP A 52 3.53 0.09 17.00
CA ASP A 52 2.97 1.41 16.69
C ASP A 52 3.67 2.00 15.44
N VAL A 53 3.01 2.94 14.80
CA VAL A 53 3.54 3.62 13.61
C VAL A 53 3.75 5.10 13.92
N MET A 54 5.01 5.49 13.97
CA MET A 54 5.41 6.87 14.10
C MET A 54 5.47 7.55 12.74
N ILE A 55 4.87 8.73 12.61
CA ILE A 55 4.96 9.60 11.44
C ILE A 55 5.76 10.84 11.81
N ALA A 56 6.85 11.09 11.10
CA ALA A 56 7.67 12.27 11.27
C ALA A 56 7.55 13.20 10.09
N THR A 57 7.32 14.49 10.33
CA THR A 57 7.42 15.54 9.31
C THR A 57 8.52 16.51 9.68
N VAL A 58 9.42 16.75 8.75
CA VAL A 58 10.52 17.72 8.90
C VAL A 58 10.49 18.71 7.75
N ALA A 59 10.40 19.98 8.08
CA ALA A 59 10.55 21.07 7.14
C ALA A 59 11.84 21.85 7.43
N ALA A 60 12.58 22.15 6.37
CA ALA A 60 13.80 22.93 6.45
C ALA A 60 13.74 24.11 5.49
N LYS A 61 14.27 25.24 5.91
CA LYS A 61 14.48 26.41 5.06
C LYS A 61 15.45 26.02 3.95
N GLU A 62 15.20 26.49 2.70
CA GLU A 62 15.98 26.15 1.51
C GLU A 62 15.83 24.69 1.05
N THR A 63 16.50 24.30 -0.02
CA THR A 63 16.28 23.02 -0.71
C THR A 63 17.34 21.95 -0.43
N GLY A 64 18.17 22.14 0.58
CA GLY A 64 19.18 21.15 0.93
C GLY A 64 18.57 19.81 1.40
N THR A 65 19.38 18.77 1.45
CA THR A 65 18.94 17.43 1.85
C THR A 65 18.47 17.41 3.30
N VAL A 66 17.39 16.64 3.55
CA VAL A 66 16.98 16.21 4.88
C VAL A 66 17.12 14.68 4.90
N THR A 67 18.01 14.19 5.75
CA THR A 67 18.29 12.75 5.87
C THR A 67 17.81 12.24 7.21
N ALA A 68 16.95 11.24 7.16
CA ALA A 68 16.40 10.60 8.36
C ALA A 68 17.45 9.74 9.08
N PRO A 69 17.30 9.54 10.39
CA PRO A 69 18.02 8.50 11.11
C PRO A 69 17.62 7.09 10.64
N SER A 70 18.39 6.08 11.02
CA SER A 70 18.13 4.69 10.61
C SER A 70 16.73 4.21 11.02
N GLY A 71 16.10 3.40 10.16
CA GLY A 71 14.79 2.80 10.39
C GLY A 71 13.60 3.66 9.95
N TRP A 72 13.81 4.90 9.52
CA TRP A 72 12.77 5.76 8.95
C TRP A 72 12.72 5.64 7.43
N THR A 73 11.51 5.52 6.88
CA THR A 73 11.25 5.44 5.44
C THR A 73 10.51 6.69 4.98
N ALA A 74 11.01 7.33 3.92
CA ALA A 74 10.35 8.51 3.36
C ALA A 74 9.06 8.13 2.64
N ILE A 75 7.98 8.88 2.91
CA ILE A 75 6.69 8.79 2.22
C ILE A 75 6.67 9.82 1.08
N LEU A 76 6.90 11.08 1.42
CA LEU A 76 6.87 12.21 0.49
C LEU A 76 8.06 13.14 0.77
N ASN A 77 8.69 13.64 -0.29
CA ASN A 77 9.84 14.55 -0.21
C ASN A 77 9.69 15.61 -1.30
N LEU A 78 9.35 16.83 -0.89
CA LEU A 78 9.06 17.93 -1.78
C LEU A 78 9.92 19.17 -1.49
N THR A 79 10.09 19.98 -2.53
CA THR A 79 10.65 21.32 -2.43
C THR A 79 9.71 22.33 -3.10
N GLN A 80 9.61 23.53 -2.54
CA GLN A 80 8.93 24.65 -3.19
C GLN A 80 9.95 25.74 -3.52
N GLY A 81 10.27 25.83 -4.82
CA GLY A 81 11.35 26.68 -5.31
C GLY A 81 12.66 26.42 -4.57
N THR A 82 13.33 27.48 -4.13
CA THR A 82 14.54 27.44 -3.29
C THR A 82 14.24 27.76 -1.81
N ALA A 83 12.97 27.91 -1.43
CA ALA A 83 12.61 28.50 -0.15
C ALA A 83 12.34 27.46 0.95
N LEU A 84 11.80 26.31 0.59
CA LEU A 84 11.32 25.33 1.56
C LEU A 84 11.49 23.89 1.03
N ARG A 85 11.89 22.98 1.91
CA ARG A 85 11.79 21.52 1.73
C ARG A 85 10.95 20.95 2.86
N GLN A 86 10.08 19.99 2.53
CA GLN A 86 9.35 19.19 3.51
C GLN A 86 9.48 17.70 3.15
N VAL A 87 9.80 16.90 4.16
CA VAL A 87 9.86 15.44 4.02
C VAL A 87 9.04 14.82 5.14
N THR A 88 8.14 13.92 4.76
CA THR A 88 7.37 13.12 5.70
C THR A 88 7.83 11.67 5.64
N TYR A 89 8.05 11.08 6.80
CA TYR A 89 8.57 9.72 7.00
C TYR A 89 7.63 8.91 7.86
N PHE A 90 7.74 7.59 7.78
CA PHE A 90 7.18 6.68 8.77
C PHE A 90 8.24 5.74 9.34
N LYS A 91 7.96 5.22 10.52
CA LYS A 91 8.72 4.14 11.16
C LYS A 91 7.76 3.27 11.95
N VAL A 92 7.83 1.95 11.77
CA VAL A 92 7.19 0.99 12.68
C VAL A 92 8.08 0.85 13.89
N ALA A 93 7.53 1.10 15.07
CA ALA A 93 8.26 1.04 16.32
C ALA A 93 8.70 -0.39 16.67
N THR A 94 9.90 -0.53 17.13
CA THR A 94 10.48 -1.78 17.64
C THR A 94 10.39 -1.83 19.17
N ALA A 95 10.68 -2.98 19.77
CA ALA A 95 10.69 -3.12 21.22
C ALA A 95 11.67 -2.15 21.94
N THR A 96 12.69 -1.66 21.23
CA THR A 96 13.69 -0.73 21.77
C THR A 96 13.85 0.47 20.84
N GLU A 97 13.27 1.61 21.21
CA GLU A 97 13.40 2.86 20.47
C GLU A 97 14.27 3.87 21.27
N PRO A 98 15.12 4.66 20.59
CA PRO A 98 15.92 5.68 21.27
C PRO A 98 15.01 6.77 21.87
N SER A 99 15.53 7.52 22.83
CA SER A 99 14.78 8.63 23.46
C SER A 99 14.56 9.83 22.55
N SER A 100 15.32 9.95 21.45
CA SER A 100 15.18 11.00 20.44
C SER A 100 15.73 10.54 19.09
N TYR A 101 15.30 11.22 18.03
CA TYR A 101 15.77 11.02 16.66
C TYR A 101 16.38 12.31 16.11
N SER A 102 17.48 12.20 15.35
CA SER A 102 18.19 13.34 14.78
C SER A 102 18.23 13.27 13.26
N TRP A 103 17.57 14.23 12.61
CA TRP A 103 17.60 14.41 11.15
C TRP A 103 18.80 15.26 10.76
N SER A 104 19.61 14.79 9.80
CA SER A 104 20.68 15.59 9.22
C SER A 104 20.12 16.56 8.15
N LEU A 105 20.51 17.82 8.23
CA LEU A 105 20.07 18.87 7.31
C LEU A 105 21.08 19.14 6.17
N GLY A 106 22.20 18.42 6.17
CA GLY A 106 23.27 18.58 5.19
C GLY A 106 24.09 19.87 5.35
N THR A 107 23.43 21.01 5.58
CA THR A 107 24.05 22.31 5.86
C THR A 107 23.33 22.99 7.03
N SER A 108 23.98 24.01 7.61
CA SER A 108 23.37 24.79 8.69
C SER A 108 22.17 25.58 8.17
N ARG A 109 20.98 25.29 8.72
CA ARG A 109 19.72 25.96 8.35
C ARG A 109 18.68 25.87 9.46
N ALA A 110 17.66 26.72 9.39
CA ALA A 110 16.50 26.63 10.26
C ALA A 110 15.61 25.46 9.82
N ALA A 111 15.10 24.71 10.79
CA ALA A 111 14.18 23.59 10.56
C ALA A 111 13.17 23.49 11.71
N SER A 112 11.98 22.97 11.38
CA SER A 112 10.94 22.61 12.33
C SER A 112 10.37 21.23 11.95
N GLY A 113 9.82 20.51 12.91
CA GLY A 113 9.20 19.22 12.64
C GLY A 113 8.68 18.56 13.91
N GLY A 114 8.04 17.43 13.74
CA GLY A 114 7.53 16.65 14.86
C GLY A 114 7.35 15.19 14.48
N ILE A 115 7.10 14.40 15.50
CA ILE A 115 6.77 12.97 15.40
C ILE A 115 5.41 12.80 16.06
N ALA A 116 4.45 12.22 15.37
CA ALA A 116 3.17 11.78 15.91
C ALA A 116 3.15 10.25 15.89
N ASP A 117 2.70 9.62 16.99
CA ASP A 117 2.63 8.19 17.18
C ASP A 117 1.20 7.70 17.13
N TYR A 118 0.98 6.59 16.43
CA TYR A 118 -0.33 6.00 16.20
C TYR A 118 -0.31 4.48 16.44
N SER A 119 -1.20 4.02 17.33
CA SER A 119 -1.48 2.60 17.51
C SER A 119 -2.60 2.13 16.58
N GLY A 120 -2.71 0.82 16.34
CA GLY A 120 -3.75 0.24 15.49
C GLY A 120 -3.53 0.44 13.98
N VAL A 121 -2.38 0.96 13.56
CA VAL A 121 -1.98 1.05 12.14
C VAL A 121 -1.43 -0.29 11.66
N ASN A 122 -1.69 -0.63 10.42
CA ASN A 122 -1.14 -1.84 9.79
C ASN A 122 0.39 -1.76 9.69
N SER A 123 1.11 -2.50 10.53
CA SER A 123 2.58 -2.46 10.60
C SER A 123 3.29 -3.03 9.37
N THR A 124 2.59 -3.74 8.48
CA THR A 124 3.16 -4.31 7.25
C THR A 124 2.99 -3.36 6.06
N VAL A 125 1.85 -2.68 5.96
CA VAL A 125 1.54 -1.69 4.92
C VAL A 125 0.93 -0.46 5.62
N PRO A 126 1.75 0.38 6.28
CA PRO A 126 1.23 1.47 7.11
C PRO A 126 0.52 2.56 6.32
N ILE A 127 0.93 2.78 5.07
CA ILE A 127 0.44 3.87 4.22
C ILE A 127 -0.49 3.32 3.16
N ASP A 128 -1.74 3.79 3.15
CA ASP A 128 -2.72 3.46 2.12
C ASP A 128 -2.63 4.38 0.92
N ALA A 129 -2.59 5.68 1.16
CA ALA A 129 -2.54 6.69 0.11
C ALA A 129 -1.76 7.92 0.55
N SER A 130 -1.23 8.67 -0.40
CA SER A 130 -0.60 9.96 -0.14
C SER A 130 -0.79 10.91 -1.32
N ALA A 131 -0.80 12.21 -1.03
CA ALA A 131 -0.86 13.27 -2.03
C ALA A 131 -0.07 14.48 -1.55
N SER A 132 0.33 15.36 -2.46
CA SER A 132 1.10 16.56 -2.14
C SER A 132 0.79 17.72 -3.06
N ALA A 133 0.95 18.92 -2.53
CA ALA A 133 0.83 20.17 -3.28
C ALA A 133 1.82 21.22 -2.74
N THR A 134 2.10 22.21 -3.56
CA THR A 134 2.94 23.36 -3.19
C THR A 134 2.29 24.65 -3.68
N GLY A 135 2.59 25.74 -3.03
CA GLY A 135 2.06 27.05 -3.45
C GLY A 135 2.81 28.23 -2.91
N THR A 136 2.37 29.42 -3.37
CA THR A 136 2.98 30.71 -3.06
C THR A 136 1.97 31.74 -2.57
N SER A 137 0.77 31.33 -2.19
CA SER A 137 -0.29 32.18 -1.66
C SER A 137 -0.69 31.77 -0.24
N GLY A 138 -1.19 32.67 0.56
CA GLY A 138 -1.49 32.62 1.99
C GLY A 138 -1.74 31.26 2.64
N SER A 139 -2.92 30.68 2.48
CA SER A 139 -3.27 29.38 3.09
C SER A 139 -2.76 28.22 2.26
N ALA A 140 -2.34 27.13 2.93
CA ALA A 140 -1.92 25.91 2.25
C ALA A 140 -3.15 25.07 1.89
N ALA A 141 -3.28 24.76 0.60
CA ALA A 141 -4.29 23.82 0.10
C ALA A 141 -3.74 22.40 0.22
N ILE A 142 -4.19 21.67 1.23
CA ILE A 142 -3.81 20.26 1.46
C ILE A 142 -4.63 19.40 0.50
N PRO A 143 -4.00 18.66 -0.42
CA PRO A 143 -4.71 17.96 -1.49
C PRO A 143 -5.49 16.76 -0.98
N SER A 144 -6.55 16.37 -1.68
CA SER A 144 -7.22 15.09 -1.45
C SER A 144 -6.36 13.95 -1.93
N ALA A 145 -6.27 12.87 -1.14
CA ALA A 145 -5.79 11.56 -1.57
C ALA A 145 -6.98 10.61 -1.78
N THR A 146 -6.79 9.50 -2.49
CA THR A 146 -7.84 8.48 -2.66
C THR A 146 -7.41 7.21 -1.93
N THR A 147 -8.10 6.90 -0.81
CA THR A 147 -7.83 5.69 -0.03
C THR A 147 -8.44 4.46 -0.71
N SER A 148 -7.78 3.32 -0.58
CA SER A 148 -8.24 2.02 -1.09
C SER A 148 -8.97 1.20 -0.03
N ALA A 149 -8.82 1.55 1.26
CA ALA A 149 -9.39 0.87 2.40
C ALA A 149 -10.30 1.80 3.23
N PRO A 150 -11.31 1.27 3.94
CA PRO A 150 -12.07 2.02 4.93
C PRO A 150 -11.33 2.10 6.26
N ASN A 151 -11.80 2.99 7.15
CA ASN A 151 -11.30 3.19 8.52
C ASN A 151 -9.84 3.65 8.62
N ASP A 152 -9.33 4.30 7.58
CA ASP A 152 -8.04 4.95 7.62
C ASP A 152 -8.06 6.19 8.54
N LEU A 153 -6.90 6.53 9.09
CA LEU A 153 -6.66 7.84 9.69
C LEU A 153 -5.79 8.67 8.76
N VAL A 154 -6.20 9.89 8.48
CA VAL A 154 -5.54 10.73 7.49
C VAL A 154 -4.85 11.92 8.15
N LEU A 155 -3.55 12.07 7.89
CA LEU A 155 -2.80 13.24 8.31
C LEU A 155 -2.90 14.31 7.23
N ALA A 156 -3.23 15.53 7.68
CA ALA A 156 -3.18 16.79 6.95
C ALA A 156 -1.94 17.54 7.42
N VAL A 157 -0.97 17.72 6.54
CA VAL A 157 0.34 18.27 6.87
C VAL A 157 0.59 19.53 6.07
N ALA A 158 1.03 20.60 6.74
CA ALA A 158 1.42 21.84 6.08
C ALA A 158 2.72 22.38 6.65
N SER A 159 3.58 22.93 5.78
CA SER A 159 4.75 23.68 6.20
C SER A 159 4.84 25.00 5.44
N PHE A 160 5.29 26.02 6.14
CA PHE A 160 5.40 27.40 5.63
C PHE A 160 6.84 27.90 5.75
N ALA A 161 7.30 28.66 4.77
CA ALA A 161 8.64 29.27 4.76
C ALA A 161 8.71 30.54 5.65
N THR A 162 7.89 30.61 6.68
CA THR A 162 7.80 31.73 7.64
C THR A 162 7.48 31.17 9.02
N ALA A 163 8.01 31.80 10.07
CA ALA A 163 7.59 31.52 11.44
C ALA A 163 6.20 32.12 11.68
N THR A 164 5.22 31.26 11.97
CA THR A 164 3.82 31.64 12.18
C THR A 164 3.13 30.59 13.05
N THR A 165 1.97 30.89 13.57
CA THR A 165 1.04 29.88 14.08
C THR A 165 0.09 29.51 12.95
N VAL A 166 -0.32 28.24 12.91
CA VAL A 166 -1.22 27.72 11.88
C VAL A 166 -2.55 27.36 12.51
N THR A 167 -3.64 27.68 11.84
CA THR A 167 -4.97 27.17 12.18
C THR A 167 -5.29 26.05 11.20
N PRO A 168 -5.40 24.79 11.65
CA PRO A 168 -5.74 23.69 10.78
C PRO A 168 -7.20 23.75 10.33
N ASP A 169 -7.58 22.92 9.35
CA ASP A 169 -8.97 22.79 8.90
C ASP A 169 -9.87 22.39 10.08
N ALA A 170 -11.05 23.01 10.19
CA ALA A 170 -11.99 22.79 11.30
C ALA A 170 -12.51 21.33 11.40
N SER A 171 -12.34 20.54 10.36
CA SER A 171 -12.70 19.12 10.35
C SER A 171 -11.55 18.19 10.76
N THR A 172 -10.43 18.74 11.21
CA THR A 172 -9.23 18.00 11.64
C THR A 172 -8.93 18.29 13.12
N THR A 173 -8.14 17.44 13.73
CA THR A 173 -7.60 17.63 15.08
C THR A 173 -6.10 17.87 15.01
N GLU A 174 -5.66 19.03 15.45
CA GLU A 174 -4.25 19.39 15.50
C GLU A 174 -3.47 18.46 16.43
N ARG A 175 -2.29 18.03 15.99
CA ARG A 175 -1.36 17.19 16.76
C ARG A 175 -0.12 17.95 17.21
N PHE A 176 0.39 18.81 16.34
CA PHE A 176 1.40 19.79 16.71
C PHE A 176 1.48 20.92 15.68
N ASP A 177 1.78 22.12 16.14
CA ASP A 177 2.21 23.28 15.38
C ASP A 177 3.54 23.78 15.96
N VAL A 178 4.62 23.78 15.18
CA VAL A 178 5.95 24.14 15.65
C VAL A 178 6.64 25.08 14.67
N ALA A 179 7.00 26.25 15.17
CA ALA A 179 7.75 27.26 14.42
C ALA A 179 9.21 27.27 14.82
N SER A 180 10.12 27.29 13.83
CA SER A 180 11.50 27.73 13.99
C SER A 180 11.60 29.27 13.82
N GLY A 181 12.80 29.81 13.80
CA GLY A 181 12.97 31.23 13.50
C GLY A 181 12.51 31.70 12.11
N SER A 182 12.23 30.80 11.16
CA SER A 182 11.96 31.13 9.75
C SER A 182 11.09 30.17 8.97
N ASN A 183 10.61 29.10 9.59
CA ASN A 183 9.64 28.17 8.99
C ASN A 183 8.74 27.54 10.07
N THR A 184 7.60 27.03 9.67
CA THR A 184 6.64 26.36 10.55
C THR A 184 6.24 25.03 9.95
N THR A 185 5.96 24.03 10.80
CA THR A 185 5.38 22.74 10.43
C THR A 185 4.16 22.48 11.30
N ASP A 186 3.02 22.23 10.66
CA ASP A 186 1.74 21.90 11.25
C ASP A 186 1.30 20.52 10.81
N VAL A 187 0.78 19.73 11.74
CA VAL A 187 0.20 18.40 11.49
C VAL A 187 -1.10 18.25 12.25
N ALA A 188 -2.16 17.96 11.53
CA ALA A 188 -3.47 17.60 12.06
C ALA A 188 -3.93 16.28 11.47
N ASP A 189 -4.93 15.62 12.06
CA ASP A 189 -5.48 14.39 11.51
C ASP A 189 -7.02 14.34 11.57
N PHE A 190 -7.59 13.38 10.83
CA PHE A 190 -9.03 13.11 10.80
C PHE A 190 -9.31 11.67 10.34
N ALA A 191 -10.45 11.12 10.73
CA ALA A 191 -10.85 9.77 10.35
C ALA A 191 -11.43 9.73 8.92
N GLN A 192 -11.07 8.72 8.15
CA GLN A 192 -11.62 8.39 6.82
C GLN A 192 -12.38 7.06 6.91
N VAL A 193 -13.67 7.13 7.21
CA VAL A 193 -14.51 5.95 7.49
C VAL A 193 -14.71 5.04 6.28
N SER A 194 -14.76 5.60 5.07
CA SER A 194 -14.99 4.84 3.84
C SER A 194 -13.83 5.02 2.88
N ALA A 195 -13.51 3.97 2.11
CA ALA A 195 -12.57 4.08 0.99
C ALA A 195 -13.03 5.15 -0.02
N GLY A 196 -12.10 5.92 -0.56
CA GLY A 196 -12.38 6.98 -1.52
C GLY A 196 -11.60 8.26 -1.28
N ALA A 197 -12.06 9.36 -1.87
CA ALA A 197 -11.41 10.65 -1.75
C ALA A 197 -11.49 11.20 -0.31
N THR A 198 -10.35 11.62 0.25
CA THR A 198 -10.27 12.17 1.63
C THR A 198 -10.84 13.59 1.73
N GLY A 199 -11.09 14.25 0.61
CA GLY A 199 -11.42 15.67 0.55
C GLY A 199 -10.21 16.57 0.79
N ALA A 200 -10.18 17.70 0.10
CA ALA A 200 -9.14 18.71 0.34
C ALA A 200 -9.35 19.39 1.70
N LYS A 201 -8.26 19.80 2.34
CA LYS A 201 -8.23 20.54 3.60
C LYS A 201 -7.48 21.87 3.43
N THR A 202 -7.58 22.74 4.41
CA THR A 202 -6.88 24.04 4.38
C THR A 202 -6.18 24.28 5.70
N ALA A 203 -4.88 24.60 5.66
CA ALA A 203 -4.14 25.10 6.80
C ALA A 203 -3.89 26.61 6.62
N THR A 204 -4.31 27.40 7.60
CA THR A 204 -4.29 28.87 7.50
C THR A 204 -3.25 29.46 8.46
N PRO A 205 -2.16 30.07 7.95
CA PRO A 205 -1.17 30.74 8.78
C PRO A 205 -1.73 32.07 9.29
N VAL A 206 -1.45 32.39 10.54
CA VAL A 206 -1.84 33.69 11.15
C VAL A 206 -1.13 34.84 10.47
N VAL A 207 0.16 34.67 10.14
CA VAL A 207 0.90 35.61 9.32
C VAL A 207 0.89 35.13 7.89
N SER A 208 0.30 35.90 6.98
CA SER A 208 0.28 35.57 5.55
C SER A 208 1.70 35.34 5.03
N THR A 209 1.94 34.14 4.53
CA THR A 209 3.23 33.73 3.97
C THR A 209 3.07 33.41 2.49
N GLY A 210 4.15 33.56 1.72
CA GLY A 210 4.08 33.30 0.29
C GLY A 210 4.26 31.83 -0.08
N VAL A 211 5.08 31.10 0.65
CA VAL A 211 5.56 29.75 0.24
C VAL A 211 5.13 28.69 1.23
N TRP A 212 4.49 27.64 0.70
CA TRP A 212 4.08 26.49 1.50
C TRP A 212 4.23 25.17 0.73
N ILE A 213 4.34 24.09 1.49
CA ILE A 213 4.21 22.69 1.03
C ILE A 213 3.13 22.04 1.86
N ALA A 214 2.24 21.29 1.22
CA ALA A 214 1.17 20.55 1.87
C ALA A 214 1.20 19.09 1.43
N GLN A 215 0.88 18.18 2.35
CA GLN A 215 0.85 16.75 2.12
C GLN A 215 -0.35 16.12 2.82
N THR A 216 -0.89 15.09 2.19
CA THR A 216 -1.88 14.19 2.78
C THR A 216 -1.25 12.80 2.90
N VAL A 217 -1.37 12.16 4.05
CA VAL A 217 -0.90 10.80 4.30
C VAL A 217 -2.01 10.02 4.97
N ALA A 218 -2.53 8.97 4.33
CA ALA A 218 -3.52 8.07 4.89
C ALA A 218 -2.84 6.86 5.52
N LEU A 219 -3.10 6.63 6.81
CA LEU A 219 -2.65 5.48 7.55
C LEU A 219 -3.68 4.36 7.46
N ARG A 220 -3.23 3.16 7.07
CA ARG A 220 -4.09 2.00 6.92
C ARG A 220 -4.41 1.37 8.28
N ASP A 221 -5.69 1.11 8.54
CA ASP A 221 -6.13 0.41 9.74
C ASP A 221 -5.57 -1.03 9.80
N ALA A 222 -5.13 -1.47 10.99
CA ALA A 222 -4.59 -2.82 11.21
C ALA A 222 -5.66 -3.92 11.02
N THR A 223 -6.95 -3.60 11.17
CA THR A 223 -8.04 -4.55 10.91
C THR A 223 -8.17 -4.89 9.43
N GLN A 224 -7.55 -4.10 8.54
CA GLN A 224 -7.41 -4.38 7.11
C GLN A 224 -6.31 -5.40 6.80
N ALA A 225 -5.78 -6.08 7.81
CA ALA A 225 -4.83 -7.17 7.63
C ALA A 225 -5.48 -8.33 6.89
N THR A 226 -5.13 -8.52 5.60
CA THR A 226 -5.76 -9.50 4.72
C THR A 226 -4.74 -10.38 4.02
N LEU A 227 -5.22 -11.55 3.61
CA LEU A 227 -4.59 -12.36 2.58
C LEU A 227 -5.51 -12.34 1.36
N SER A 228 -5.10 -11.67 0.29
CA SER A 228 -5.96 -11.47 -0.87
C SER A 228 -5.21 -11.60 -2.19
N VAL A 229 -5.93 -11.96 -3.24
CA VAL A 229 -5.47 -11.93 -4.63
C VAL A 229 -6.56 -11.33 -5.51
N SER A 230 -6.16 -10.45 -6.43
CA SER A 230 -7.06 -9.81 -7.39
C SER A 230 -6.38 -9.60 -8.74
N THR A 231 -7.17 -9.45 -9.79
CA THR A 231 -6.69 -9.08 -11.13
C THR A 231 -7.81 -8.37 -11.90
N THR A 232 -7.41 -7.46 -12.78
CA THR A 232 -8.26 -6.87 -13.82
C THR A 232 -7.90 -7.38 -15.21
N ALA A 233 -6.95 -8.32 -15.32
CA ALA A 233 -6.47 -8.83 -16.59
C ALA A 233 -7.55 -9.68 -17.29
N ALA A 234 -7.80 -9.37 -18.57
CA ALA A 234 -8.63 -10.12 -19.47
C ALA A 234 -7.84 -10.44 -20.74
N PRO A 235 -6.87 -11.39 -20.68
CA PRO A 235 -5.97 -11.65 -21.79
C PRO A 235 -6.70 -12.26 -22.99
N SER A 236 -6.26 -11.91 -24.20
CA SER A 236 -6.74 -12.46 -25.44
C SER A 236 -5.56 -12.77 -26.36
N PHE A 237 -5.71 -13.74 -27.24
CA PHE A 237 -4.74 -14.10 -28.25
C PHE A 237 -5.41 -14.65 -29.51
N SER A 238 -4.67 -14.70 -30.63
CA SER A 238 -5.14 -15.29 -31.87
C SER A 238 -4.19 -16.39 -32.35
N ALA A 239 -4.73 -17.38 -33.06
CA ALA A 239 -3.98 -18.43 -33.69
C ALA A 239 -4.37 -18.58 -35.19
N ASN A 240 -3.40 -18.82 -36.06
CA ASN A 240 -3.64 -19.11 -37.48
C ASN A 240 -3.58 -20.63 -37.71
N LEU A 241 -4.72 -21.26 -37.92
CA LEU A 241 -4.82 -22.72 -38.04
C LEU A 241 -4.07 -23.31 -39.25
N ASN A 242 -3.69 -22.46 -40.23
CA ASN A 242 -2.88 -22.90 -41.39
C ASN A 242 -1.39 -23.05 -41.06
N SER A 243 -0.95 -22.69 -39.86
CA SER A 243 0.46 -22.67 -39.45
C SER A 243 0.88 -23.85 -38.55
N GLY A 244 0.10 -24.94 -38.54
CA GLY A 244 0.34 -26.08 -37.66
C GLY A 244 -0.15 -25.81 -36.23
N ASP A 245 0.18 -26.71 -35.31
CA ASP A 245 -0.10 -26.54 -33.88
C ASP A 245 0.67 -25.31 -33.32
N GLN A 246 0.01 -24.48 -32.55
CA GLN A 246 0.59 -23.25 -32.03
C GLN A 246 0.50 -23.18 -30.52
N ALA A 247 1.60 -22.85 -29.84
CA ALA A 247 1.61 -22.43 -28.47
C ALA A 247 1.47 -20.89 -28.41
N LYS A 248 0.42 -20.39 -27.78
CA LYS A 248 0.15 -18.97 -27.58
C LYS A 248 0.36 -18.63 -26.10
N THR A 249 1.16 -17.63 -25.83
CA THR A 249 1.49 -17.19 -24.46
C THR A 249 0.88 -15.85 -24.14
N PHE A 250 0.43 -15.72 -22.90
CA PHE A 250 -0.02 -14.45 -22.31
C PHE A 250 0.33 -14.41 -20.82
N THR A 251 0.32 -13.21 -20.24
CA THR A 251 0.54 -13.01 -18.82
C THR A 251 -0.76 -12.60 -18.11
N VAL A 252 -0.87 -12.96 -16.84
CA VAL A 252 -1.99 -12.57 -15.98
C VAL A 252 -1.43 -11.85 -14.74
N PRO A 253 -1.20 -10.53 -14.79
CA PRO A 253 -0.75 -9.79 -13.62
C PRO A 253 -1.78 -9.86 -12.50
N LEU A 254 -1.35 -10.32 -11.32
CA LEU A 254 -2.14 -10.43 -10.11
C LEU A 254 -1.60 -9.46 -9.07
N THR A 255 -2.47 -8.74 -8.39
CA THR A 255 -2.13 -8.05 -7.14
C THR A 255 -2.40 -9.00 -5.99
N LEU A 256 -1.36 -9.34 -5.24
CA LEU A 256 -1.42 -10.21 -4.07
C LEU A 256 -1.00 -9.40 -2.84
N ALA A 257 -1.80 -9.43 -1.78
CA ALA A 257 -1.49 -8.79 -0.52
C ALA A 257 -1.54 -9.80 0.63
N ASP A 258 -0.42 -9.90 1.36
CA ASP A 258 -0.36 -10.52 2.67
C ASP A 258 0.02 -9.47 3.71
N THR A 259 -0.99 -8.86 4.30
CA THR A 259 -0.85 -7.84 5.33
C THR A 259 -1.26 -8.35 6.70
N ARG A 260 -1.40 -9.68 6.86
CA ARG A 260 -1.81 -10.31 8.12
C ARG A 260 -0.85 -9.99 9.25
N THR A 261 -1.41 -9.82 10.45
CA THR A 261 -0.68 -9.49 11.69
C THR A 261 -0.96 -10.54 12.78
N GLY A 262 -0.31 -10.43 13.93
CA GLY A 262 -0.51 -11.33 15.06
C GLY A 262 -0.18 -12.80 14.73
N ALA A 263 -0.95 -13.74 15.24
CA ALA A 263 -0.73 -15.17 15.08
C ALA A 263 -0.85 -15.68 13.62
N SER A 264 -1.47 -14.93 12.72
CA SER A 264 -1.57 -15.25 11.29
C SER A 264 -0.46 -14.63 10.45
N ALA A 265 0.36 -13.75 11.03
CA ALA A 265 1.52 -13.19 10.37
C ALA A 265 2.57 -14.25 10.09
N GLY A 266 3.10 -14.25 8.86
CA GLY A 266 4.20 -15.14 8.50
C GLY A 266 3.86 -16.63 8.37
N LEU A 267 2.59 -17.02 8.37
CA LEU A 267 2.19 -18.42 8.10
C LEU A 267 2.50 -18.88 6.67
N GLY A 268 2.95 -17.96 5.80
CA GLY A 268 3.05 -18.21 4.37
C GLY A 268 1.68 -18.31 3.71
N TRP A 269 1.66 -18.58 2.43
CA TRP A 269 0.44 -18.72 1.63
C TRP A 269 0.72 -19.50 0.35
N ASN A 270 -0.34 -19.98 -0.29
CA ASN A 270 -0.22 -20.49 -1.64
C ASN A 270 -1.38 -19.97 -2.51
N THR A 271 -1.11 -19.85 -3.81
CA THR A 271 -2.11 -19.55 -4.84
C THR A 271 -2.45 -20.81 -5.60
N THR A 272 -3.73 -20.98 -5.89
CA THR A 272 -4.26 -22.11 -6.65
C THR A 272 -4.93 -21.64 -7.92
N ILE A 273 -4.94 -22.47 -8.94
CA ILE A 273 -5.54 -22.18 -10.25
C ILE A 273 -6.33 -23.38 -10.78
N THR A 274 -7.45 -23.08 -11.41
CA THR A 274 -8.23 -23.99 -12.24
C THR A 274 -8.90 -23.20 -13.36
N SER A 275 -9.44 -23.86 -14.37
CA SER A 275 -10.15 -23.18 -15.45
C SER A 275 -11.36 -23.97 -15.94
N THR A 276 -12.26 -23.26 -16.65
CA THR A 276 -13.16 -23.95 -17.58
C THR A 276 -12.39 -24.33 -18.84
N GLN A 277 -12.83 -25.38 -19.52
CA GLN A 277 -12.30 -25.75 -20.84
C GLN A 277 -12.58 -24.63 -21.85
N PHE A 278 -11.66 -24.36 -22.76
CA PHE A 278 -11.90 -23.41 -23.85
C PHE A 278 -13.03 -23.92 -24.76
N THR A 279 -14.09 -23.13 -24.90
CA THR A 279 -15.28 -23.49 -25.66
C THR A 279 -15.69 -22.44 -26.68
N ALA A 280 -16.17 -22.88 -27.84
CA ALA A 280 -16.82 -22.08 -28.88
C ALA A 280 -18.10 -22.78 -29.32
N GLY A 281 -19.25 -22.50 -28.66
CA GLY A 281 -20.45 -23.28 -28.76
C GLY A 281 -20.22 -24.73 -28.33
N ALA A 282 -20.46 -25.70 -29.21
CA ALA A 282 -20.22 -27.13 -28.95
C ALA A 282 -18.77 -27.58 -29.22
N LYS A 283 -17.89 -26.69 -29.64
CA LYS A 283 -16.48 -26.97 -29.95
C LYS A 283 -15.60 -26.66 -28.75
N THR A 284 -14.63 -27.54 -28.49
CA THR A 284 -13.73 -27.40 -27.32
C THR A 284 -12.27 -27.61 -27.75
N LEU A 285 -11.33 -26.95 -27.02
CA LEU A 285 -9.92 -27.36 -27.03
C LEU A 285 -9.71 -28.45 -25.99
N SER A 286 -8.52 -29.09 -26.00
CA SER A 286 -8.18 -30.09 -24.99
C SER A 286 -8.28 -29.50 -23.56
N ALA A 287 -8.72 -30.31 -22.61
CA ALA A 287 -8.67 -29.98 -21.18
C ALA A 287 -7.22 -29.79 -20.66
N THR A 288 -6.23 -30.26 -21.42
CA THR A 288 -4.79 -30.09 -21.11
C THR A 288 -4.13 -29.01 -21.95
N ALA A 289 -4.92 -28.14 -22.61
CA ALA A 289 -4.37 -27.12 -23.51
C ALA A 289 -3.54 -26.05 -22.78
N SER A 290 -3.86 -25.76 -21.51
CA SER A 290 -3.25 -24.65 -20.76
C SER A 290 -2.16 -25.10 -19.81
N THR A 291 -1.04 -24.40 -19.79
CA THR A 291 0.13 -24.68 -18.95
C THR A 291 0.74 -23.38 -18.43
N ILE A 292 1.04 -23.27 -17.13
CA ILE A 292 1.88 -22.19 -16.61
C ILE A 292 3.34 -22.55 -16.88
N THR A 293 4.04 -21.71 -17.61
CA THR A 293 5.45 -21.90 -18.00
C THR A 293 6.43 -21.21 -17.06
N ALA A 294 6.00 -20.13 -16.42
CA ALA A 294 6.79 -19.37 -15.44
C ALA A 294 5.88 -18.52 -14.57
N VAL A 295 6.37 -18.11 -13.40
CA VAL A 295 5.74 -17.09 -12.56
C VAL A 295 6.84 -16.17 -12.03
N SER A 296 6.72 -14.87 -12.23
CA SER A 296 7.55 -13.85 -11.59
C SER A 296 6.81 -13.17 -10.44
N SER A 297 7.55 -12.70 -9.45
CA SER A 297 7.01 -11.88 -8.36
C SER A 297 7.86 -10.63 -8.17
N ALA A 298 7.22 -9.51 -7.95
CA ALA A 298 7.86 -8.24 -7.63
C ALA A 298 7.14 -7.56 -6.48
N CYS A 299 7.90 -6.94 -5.57
CA CYS A 299 7.34 -6.13 -4.50
C CYS A 299 6.68 -4.89 -5.09
N ALA A 300 5.41 -4.64 -4.78
CA ALA A 300 4.66 -3.49 -5.28
C ALA A 300 4.83 -2.23 -4.42
N ASN A 301 5.24 -2.36 -3.15
CA ASN A 301 5.32 -1.27 -2.17
C ASN A 301 6.77 -0.88 -1.85
N GLY A 302 7.52 -0.38 -2.82
CA GLY A 302 8.77 0.35 -2.55
C GLY A 302 9.80 -0.35 -1.63
N GLY A 303 9.80 -1.68 -1.55
CA GLY A 303 10.75 -2.44 -0.74
C GLY A 303 10.24 -2.92 0.64
N LEU A 304 8.99 -2.65 1.01
CA LEU A 304 8.37 -3.12 2.26
C LEU A 304 7.81 -4.54 2.16
N CYS A 305 8.51 -5.44 1.49
CA CYS A 305 8.08 -6.81 1.30
C CYS A 305 9.17 -7.79 1.77
N THR A 306 8.74 -8.93 2.32
CA THR A 306 9.61 -10.11 2.44
C THR A 306 9.34 -11.02 1.25
N ASN A 307 10.30 -11.15 0.33
CA ASN A 307 10.11 -11.91 -0.91
C ASN A 307 9.60 -13.33 -0.63
N PRO A 308 8.60 -13.82 -1.39
CA PRO A 308 8.09 -15.17 -1.24
C PRO A 308 9.15 -16.19 -1.69
N THR A 309 9.27 -17.28 -0.94
CA THR A 309 10.07 -18.45 -1.33
C THR A 309 9.13 -19.47 -1.94
N ASN A 310 9.17 -19.59 -3.26
CA ASN A 310 8.30 -20.50 -4.04
C ASN A 310 8.95 -21.87 -4.21
N ALA A 311 8.20 -22.93 -3.90
CA ALA A 311 8.63 -24.31 -4.08
C ALA A 311 8.03 -25.00 -5.34
N ILE A 312 7.18 -24.30 -6.09
CA ILE A 312 6.50 -24.87 -7.27
C ILE A 312 7.45 -24.86 -8.48
N THR A 313 7.50 -25.96 -9.20
CA THR A 313 8.27 -26.11 -10.43
C THR A 313 7.39 -25.95 -11.67
N TYR A 314 7.95 -25.46 -12.75
CA TYR A 314 7.29 -25.25 -14.04
C TYR A 314 7.98 -26.07 -15.14
N PRO A 315 7.25 -26.46 -16.22
CA PRO A 315 5.85 -26.14 -16.54
C PRO A 315 4.85 -26.88 -15.65
N LEU A 316 3.69 -26.26 -15.38
CA LEU A 316 2.61 -26.78 -14.58
C LEU A 316 1.29 -26.77 -15.37
N ALA A 317 0.64 -27.91 -15.54
CA ALA A 317 -0.65 -27.97 -16.23
C ALA A 317 -1.75 -27.23 -15.43
N VAL A 318 -2.58 -26.44 -16.12
CA VAL A 318 -3.77 -25.81 -15.56
C VAL A 318 -4.94 -26.77 -15.75
N PRO A 319 -5.54 -27.32 -14.67
CA PRO A 319 -6.69 -28.21 -14.81
C PRO A 319 -7.87 -27.48 -15.44
N ALA A 320 -8.49 -28.11 -16.44
CA ALA A 320 -9.65 -27.55 -17.13
C ALA A 320 -10.75 -28.60 -17.34
N GLY A 321 -12.02 -28.18 -17.28
CA GLY A 321 -13.17 -29.06 -17.47
C GLY A 321 -14.44 -28.29 -17.84
N VAL A 322 -15.54 -28.99 -18.10
CA VAL A 322 -16.86 -28.37 -18.34
C VAL A 322 -17.33 -27.59 -17.12
N GLY A 323 -17.08 -28.11 -15.90
CA GLY A 323 -17.06 -27.34 -14.65
C GLY A 323 -15.62 -27.29 -14.15
N PRO A 324 -15.21 -26.24 -13.40
CA PRO A 324 -13.83 -26.11 -12.95
C PRO A 324 -13.45 -27.32 -12.06
N PRO A 325 -12.41 -28.11 -12.46
CA PRO A 325 -11.93 -29.23 -11.67
C PRO A 325 -11.18 -28.75 -10.43
N THR A 326 -10.68 -29.71 -9.63
CA THR A 326 -9.85 -29.40 -8.45
C THR A 326 -8.67 -28.50 -8.85
N ALA A 327 -8.55 -27.37 -8.18
CA ALA A 327 -7.48 -26.40 -8.42
C ALA A 327 -6.12 -26.97 -7.97
N VAL A 328 -5.06 -26.59 -8.68
CA VAL A 328 -3.67 -26.94 -8.34
C VAL A 328 -2.92 -25.73 -7.80
N LYS A 329 -1.98 -25.95 -6.89
CA LYS A 329 -1.06 -24.91 -6.43
C LYS A 329 -0.13 -24.50 -7.58
N PHE A 330 -0.04 -23.21 -7.87
CA PHE A 330 0.85 -22.72 -8.91
C PHE A 330 1.91 -21.73 -8.42
N TYR A 331 1.82 -21.23 -7.21
CA TYR A 331 2.84 -20.42 -6.55
C TYR A 331 2.67 -20.50 -5.03
N SER A 332 3.76 -20.34 -4.27
CA SER A 332 3.72 -20.39 -2.81
C SER A 332 4.70 -19.40 -2.17
N ALA A 333 4.43 -19.06 -0.93
CA ALA A 333 5.37 -18.42 -0.02
C ALA A 333 5.55 -19.32 1.19
N ALA A 334 6.78 -19.73 1.45
CA ALA A 334 7.12 -20.50 2.66
C ALA A 334 6.81 -19.68 3.93
N VAL A 335 6.75 -20.37 5.06
CA VAL A 335 6.61 -19.73 6.39
C VAL A 335 7.66 -18.63 6.55
N ALA A 336 7.28 -17.50 7.14
CA ALA A 336 8.08 -16.29 7.33
C ALA A 336 8.48 -15.57 6.03
N THR A 337 7.91 -15.91 4.87
CA THR A 337 8.14 -15.22 3.60
C THR A 337 6.83 -14.74 2.97
N GLY A 338 6.89 -13.92 1.93
CA GLY A 338 5.72 -13.46 1.18
C GLY A 338 4.85 -12.44 1.93
N LYS A 339 5.42 -11.69 2.88
CA LYS A 339 4.75 -10.57 3.56
C LYS A 339 4.84 -9.30 2.72
N GLY A 340 3.72 -8.56 2.60
CA GLY A 340 3.64 -7.32 1.85
C GLY A 340 2.68 -7.39 0.66
N VAL A 341 2.80 -6.44 -0.25
CA VAL A 341 2.03 -6.39 -1.49
C VAL A 341 2.93 -6.70 -2.67
N PHE A 342 2.51 -7.65 -3.49
CA PHE A 342 3.27 -8.14 -4.65
C PHE A 342 2.48 -8.01 -5.93
N THR A 343 3.18 -7.78 -7.04
CA THR A 343 2.69 -8.14 -8.36
C THR A 343 3.21 -9.52 -8.70
N LEU A 344 2.31 -10.51 -8.77
CA LEU A 344 2.61 -11.88 -9.19
C LEU A 344 2.16 -12.06 -10.63
N THR A 345 3.05 -12.47 -11.52
CA THR A 345 2.77 -12.53 -12.96
C THR A 345 3.03 -13.93 -13.51
N PRO A 346 2.01 -14.82 -13.51
CA PRO A 346 2.09 -16.08 -14.24
C PRO A 346 2.08 -15.85 -15.75
N THR A 347 2.93 -16.60 -16.44
CA THR A 347 2.93 -16.76 -17.89
C THR A 347 2.22 -18.06 -18.24
N VAL A 348 1.12 -17.94 -18.95
CA VAL A 348 0.29 -19.08 -19.38
C VAL A 348 0.53 -19.33 -20.87
N SER A 349 0.76 -20.59 -21.24
CA SER A 349 0.81 -21.07 -22.62
C SER A 349 -0.44 -21.89 -22.90
N VAL A 350 -1.08 -21.64 -24.05
CA VAL A 350 -2.24 -22.41 -24.53
C VAL A 350 -1.87 -23.03 -25.89
N THR A 351 -1.96 -24.35 -25.97
CA THR A 351 -1.77 -25.08 -27.22
C THR A 351 -3.07 -25.08 -28.02
N VAL A 352 -3.01 -24.48 -29.22
CA VAL A 352 -4.08 -24.48 -30.22
C VAL A 352 -3.69 -25.42 -31.34
N PRO A 353 -4.35 -26.60 -31.48
CA PRO A 353 -4.01 -27.53 -32.53
C PRO A 353 -4.49 -27.03 -33.91
N GLN A 354 -3.78 -27.40 -34.97
CA GLN A 354 -4.12 -27.01 -36.36
C GLN A 354 -5.49 -27.48 -36.80
N ASN A 355 -6.01 -28.56 -36.22
CA ASN A 355 -7.32 -29.12 -36.50
C ASN A 355 -8.43 -28.54 -35.64
N ALA A 356 -8.17 -27.49 -34.85
CA ALA A 356 -9.22 -26.78 -34.13
C ALA A 356 -10.21 -26.14 -35.12
N PHE A 357 -11.47 -26.02 -34.71
CA PHE A 357 -12.46 -25.32 -35.53
C PHE A 357 -12.24 -23.80 -35.42
N THR A 358 -12.53 -23.10 -36.50
CA THR A 358 -12.54 -21.61 -36.47
C THR A 358 -13.64 -21.11 -35.52
N GLY A 359 -13.35 -20.06 -34.74
CA GLY A 359 -14.29 -19.45 -33.81
C GLY A 359 -13.61 -18.71 -32.68
N ILE A 360 -14.41 -18.06 -31.85
CA ILE A 360 -13.98 -17.40 -30.62
C ILE A 360 -14.15 -18.39 -29.49
N TYR A 361 -13.05 -18.82 -28.90
CA TYR A 361 -13.04 -19.70 -27.74
C TYR A 361 -12.88 -18.88 -26.48
N THR A 362 -13.69 -19.18 -25.47
CA THR A 362 -13.62 -18.55 -24.15
C THR A 362 -13.35 -19.59 -23.08
N SER A 363 -12.64 -19.17 -22.03
CA SER A 363 -12.39 -19.95 -20.83
C SER A 363 -12.33 -18.98 -19.64
N THR A 364 -12.78 -19.42 -18.47
CA THR A 364 -12.69 -18.69 -17.21
C THR A 364 -11.59 -19.28 -16.35
N LEU A 365 -10.57 -18.48 -16.04
CA LEU A 365 -9.55 -18.83 -15.03
C LEU A 365 -10.09 -18.47 -13.64
N THR A 366 -10.03 -19.42 -12.72
CA THR A 366 -10.32 -19.20 -11.30
C THR A 366 -9.02 -19.28 -10.52
N ILE A 367 -8.66 -18.19 -9.86
CA ILE A 367 -7.45 -18.07 -9.04
C ILE A 367 -7.87 -17.75 -7.61
N SER A 368 -7.29 -18.46 -6.66
CA SER A 368 -7.56 -18.29 -5.24
C SER A 368 -6.25 -18.25 -4.46
N ILE A 369 -6.30 -17.67 -3.25
CA ILE A 369 -5.19 -17.67 -2.30
C ILE A 369 -5.66 -18.25 -0.98
N VAL A 370 -4.80 -19.05 -0.35
CA VAL A 370 -5.07 -19.64 0.97
C VAL A 370 -3.85 -19.51 1.87
N SER A 371 -4.11 -19.43 3.18
CA SER A 371 -3.06 -19.39 4.22
C SER A 371 -2.32 -20.72 4.30
N GLY A 372 -1.02 -20.65 4.54
CA GLY A 372 -0.12 -21.80 4.61
C GLY A 372 0.53 -22.11 3.25
N PRO A 373 1.79 -22.61 3.24
CA PRO A 373 2.54 -22.91 2.04
C PRO A 373 2.03 -24.13 1.26
#